data_3c75b44e5de7a811901c291e51fa5671
#
_entry.id   3c75b44e5de7a811901c291e51fa5671
#
_cell.length_a   1.000
_cell.length_b   1.000
_cell.length_c   1.000
_cell.angle_alpha   90.00
_cell.angle_beta   90.00
_cell.angle_gamma   90.00
#
_symmetry.space_group_name_H-M   'P 1'
#
loop_
_entity.id
_entity.type
_entity.pdbx_description
1 polymer ?
#
loop_
_entity_poly.entity_id
_entity_poly.type
_entity_poly.pdbx_seq_one_letter_code
_entity_poly.pdbx_strand_id
1 'polypeptide(L)'
;MNLSSVTIAVLGSTGYGALCAAATGSVAHKTECDRPVYLWEPADTGETAHQLPVTYTTDIYEALESADIVVVPWDEQADSCPEEMTGFMAFRRWAYLLPQTAIVLAAAGSAEDTMNVSEHLQQILHTEFPTRRERVAVLTITAHHLADTDVMELVKTHPRRPRTATLTTDDAHMHQLITALFDGPVLRIHRAP
;
A
#
# COMPACT_ATOMS: atom_id res chain seq x y z
N MET A 1 -3.44 -5.80 20.03
CA MET A 1 -4.27 -5.44 18.87
C MET A 1 -4.65 -6.71 18.16
N ASN A 2 -5.92 -6.89 17.82
CA ASN A 2 -6.35 -8.06 17.06
C ASN A 2 -6.11 -7.78 15.56
N LEU A 3 -5.14 -8.47 14.96
CA LEU A 3 -4.77 -8.27 13.55
C LEU A 3 -5.88 -8.68 12.57
N SER A 4 -6.83 -9.52 13.01
CA SER A 4 -7.94 -9.96 12.16
C SER A 4 -8.99 -8.87 11.89
N SER A 5 -9.00 -7.81 12.67
CA SER A 5 -9.93 -6.69 12.50
C SER A 5 -9.34 -5.49 11.74
N VAL A 6 -8.09 -5.59 11.28
CA VAL A 6 -7.43 -4.48 10.57
C VAL A 6 -7.85 -4.50 9.11
N THR A 7 -8.48 -3.43 8.65
CA THR A 7 -8.85 -3.23 7.25
C THR A 7 -7.72 -2.50 6.51
N ILE A 8 -7.33 -3.03 5.35
CA ILE A 8 -6.25 -2.47 4.53
C ILE A 8 -6.81 -2.08 3.17
N ALA A 9 -6.56 -0.85 2.74
CA ALA A 9 -6.83 -0.39 1.38
C ALA A 9 -5.51 -0.17 0.64
N VAL A 10 -5.41 -0.66 -0.58
CA VAL A 10 -4.29 -0.42 -1.50
C VAL A 10 -4.82 0.35 -2.70
N LEU A 11 -4.25 1.51 -2.99
CA LEU A 11 -4.68 2.39 -4.07
C LEU A 11 -3.88 2.14 -5.34
N GLY A 12 -4.43 1.36 -6.25
CA GLY A 12 -3.82 1.01 -7.54
C GLY A 12 -3.15 -0.37 -7.56
N SER A 13 -3.36 -1.09 -8.67
CA SER A 13 -2.88 -2.46 -8.88
C SER A 13 -1.56 -2.54 -9.65
N THR A 14 -0.96 -1.41 -10.00
CA THR A 14 0.31 -1.39 -10.73
C THR A 14 1.52 -1.41 -9.79
N GLY A 15 2.62 -2.00 -10.24
CA GLY A 15 3.92 -1.92 -9.58
C GLY A 15 3.89 -2.22 -8.07
N TYR A 16 4.19 -1.22 -7.27
CA TYR A 16 4.30 -1.35 -5.81
C TYR A 16 2.96 -1.61 -5.12
N GLY A 17 1.85 -1.10 -5.69
CA GLY A 17 0.51 -1.36 -5.17
C GLY A 17 0.15 -2.83 -5.25
N ALA A 18 0.29 -3.45 -6.43
CA ALA A 18 0.05 -4.88 -6.60
C ALA A 18 0.95 -5.73 -5.70
N LEU A 19 2.22 -5.35 -5.52
CA LEU A 19 3.13 -6.06 -4.62
C LEU A 19 2.67 -5.97 -3.16
N CYS A 20 2.25 -4.81 -2.69
CA CYS A 20 1.74 -4.62 -1.34
C CYS A 20 0.43 -5.39 -1.13
N ALA A 21 -0.48 -5.38 -2.09
CA ALA A 21 -1.72 -6.15 -2.06
C ALA A 21 -1.44 -7.66 -2.00
N ALA A 22 -0.53 -8.16 -2.83
CA ALA A 22 -0.09 -9.55 -2.82
C ALA A 22 0.57 -9.94 -1.48
N ALA A 23 1.41 -9.08 -0.92
CA ALA A 23 2.08 -9.32 0.35
C ALA A 23 1.07 -9.46 1.49
N THR A 24 0.21 -8.48 1.67
CA THR A 24 -0.76 -8.49 2.78
C THR A 24 -1.85 -9.54 2.61
N GLY A 25 -2.34 -9.79 1.39
CA GLY A 25 -3.28 -10.86 1.10
C GLY A 25 -2.69 -12.26 1.37
N SER A 26 -1.41 -12.47 1.01
CA SER A 26 -0.71 -13.73 1.28
C SER A 26 -0.50 -13.98 2.79
N VAL A 27 -0.24 -12.92 3.57
CA VAL A 27 -0.14 -13.03 5.04
C VAL A 27 -1.51 -13.34 5.64
N ALA A 28 -2.57 -12.68 5.20
CA ALA A 28 -3.94 -12.94 5.65
C ALA A 28 -4.35 -14.40 5.38
N HIS A 29 -4.12 -14.88 4.16
CA HIS A 29 -4.42 -16.26 3.77
C HIS A 29 -3.64 -17.29 4.60
N LYS A 30 -2.32 -17.07 4.80
CA LYS A 30 -1.47 -17.99 5.57
C LYS A 30 -1.82 -18.05 7.06
N THR A 31 -2.32 -16.95 7.61
CA THR A 31 -2.70 -16.88 9.03
C THR A 31 -4.18 -17.24 9.25
N GLU A 32 -4.89 -17.67 8.21
CA GLU A 32 -6.34 -17.92 8.24
C GLU A 32 -7.12 -16.74 8.82
N CYS A 33 -6.64 -15.53 8.55
CA CYS A 33 -7.19 -14.31 9.08
C CYS A 33 -8.14 -13.71 8.05
N ASP A 34 -9.41 -13.61 8.40
CA ASP A 34 -10.47 -13.04 7.56
C ASP A 34 -10.46 -11.50 7.58
N ARG A 35 -9.26 -10.92 7.37
CA ARG A 35 -9.14 -9.46 7.33
C ARG A 35 -9.47 -8.94 5.94
N PRO A 36 -10.25 -7.86 5.84
CA PRO A 36 -10.52 -7.23 4.55
C PRO A 36 -9.26 -6.53 4.02
N VAL A 37 -8.86 -6.90 2.82
CA VAL A 37 -7.82 -6.23 2.05
C VAL A 37 -8.46 -5.78 0.74
N TYR A 38 -8.63 -4.49 0.57
CA TYR A 38 -9.18 -3.90 -0.64
C TYR A 38 -8.06 -3.47 -1.58
N LEU A 39 -8.21 -3.81 -2.86
CA LEU A 39 -7.40 -3.27 -3.94
C LEU A 39 -8.30 -2.40 -4.81
N TRP A 40 -8.09 -1.10 -4.74
CA TRP A 40 -8.88 -0.14 -5.50
C TRP A 40 -8.22 0.23 -6.83
N GLU A 41 -9.04 0.33 -7.86
CA GLU A 41 -8.67 0.88 -9.16
C GLU A 41 -9.81 1.73 -9.75
N PRO A 42 -9.50 2.78 -10.54
CA PRO A 42 -10.51 3.70 -11.09
C PRO A 42 -11.42 3.08 -12.15
N ALA A 43 -10.98 2.00 -12.76
CA ALA A 43 -11.74 1.25 -13.77
C ALA A 43 -11.41 -0.24 -13.64
N ASP A 44 -12.29 -1.07 -14.16
CA ASP A 44 -12.00 -2.52 -14.26
C ASP A 44 -10.88 -2.73 -15.30
N THR A 45 -9.66 -2.81 -14.81
CA THR A 45 -8.45 -2.96 -15.64
C THR A 45 -8.18 -4.42 -16.03
N GLY A 46 -9.11 -5.33 -15.70
CA GLY A 46 -9.14 -6.69 -16.23
C GLY A 46 -8.47 -7.75 -15.35
N GLU A 47 -8.06 -8.86 -15.98
CA GLU A 47 -7.82 -10.17 -15.39
C GLU A 47 -6.73 -10.25 -14.30
N THR A 48 -5.81 -9.30 -14.24
CA THR A 48 -4.62 -9.42 -13.37
C THR A 48 -4.95 -9.17 -11.89
N ALA A 49 -5.75 -8.16 -11.61
CA ALA A 49 -6.14 -7.81 -10.24
C ALA A 49 -6.97 -8.90 -9.56
N HIS A 50 -7.84 -9.57 -10.31
CA HIS A 50 -8.72 -10.64 -9.80
C HIS A 50 -8.01 -11.93 -9.36
N GLN A 51 -6.70 -12.06 -9.61
CA GLN A 51 -5.92 -13.22 -9.22
C GLN A 51 -5.23 -13.07 -7.85
N LEU A 52 -5.24 -11.87 -7.28
CA LEU A 52 -4.70 -11.64 -5.94
C LEU A 52 -5.68 -12.11 -4.86
N PRO A 53 -5.22 -12.57 -3.71
CA PRO A 53 -6.07 -12.98 -2.58
C PRO A 53 -6.57 -11.74 -1.81
N VAL A 54 -7.25 -10.84 -2.51
CA VAL A 54 -7.75 -9.55 -2.00
C VAL A 54 -9.13 -9.26 -2.58
N THR A 55 -9.87 -8.36 -1.97
CA THR A 55 -11.14 -7.85 -2.51
C THR A 55 -10.85 -6.72 -3.48
N TYR A 56 -11.17 -6.93 -4.74
CA TYR A 56 -11.07 -5.88 -5.76
C TYR A 56 -12.29 -4.97 -5.73
N THR A 57 -12.09 -3.68 -5.84
CA THR A 57 -13.19 -2.69 -5.92
C THR A 57 -12.83 -1.50 -6.78
N THR A 58 -13.83 -0.96 -7.51
CA THR A 58 -13.76 0.33 -8.19
C THR A 58 -14.40 1.45 -7.37
N ASP A 59 -15.02 1.10 -6.24
CA ASP A 59 -15.62 2.06 -5.33
C ASP A 59 -14.59 2.53 -4.29
N ILE A 60 -14.16 3.78 -4.43
CA ILE A 60 -13.20 4.39 -3.53
C ILE A 60 -13.76 4.57 -2.10
N TYR A 61 -15.06 4.75 -1.94
CA TYR A 61 -15.71 4.86 -0.65
C TYR A 61 -15.62 3.54 0.10
N GLU A 62 -15.95 2.43 -0.58
CA GLU A 62 -15.82 1.09 -0.01
C GLU A 62 -14.39 0.82 0.47
N ALA A 63 -13.39 1.23 -0.32
CA ALA A 63 -11.99 1.01 0.03
C ALA A 63 -11.53 1.86 1.22
N LEU A 64 -11.92 3.12 1.32
CA LEU A 64 -11.34 4.08 2.26
C LEU A 64 -12.12 4.27 3.55
N GLU A 65 -13.44 4.16 3.54
CA GLU A 65 -14.30 4.55 4.69
C GLU A 65 -13.97 3.80 5.98
N SER A 66 -13.55 2.54 5.87
CA SER A 66 -13.23 1.69 7.02
C SER A 66 -11.73 1.31 7.11
N ALA A 67 -10.88 1.92 6.30
CA ALA A 67 -9.48 1.53 6.25
C ALA A 67 -8.71 1.97 7.51
N ASP A 68 -8.08 1.00 8.17
CA ASP A 68 -7.12 1.27 9.24
C ASP A 68 -5.73 1.61 8.69
N ILE A 69 -5.40 1.04 7.51
CA ILE A 69 -4.16 1.31 6.79
C ILE A 69 -4.49 1.55 5.33
N VAL A 70 -3.96 2.65 4.79
CA VAL A 70 -4.03 2.94 3.35
C VAL A 70 -2.63 2.92 2.76
N VAL A 71 -2.42 2.06 1.78
CA VAL A 71 -1.19 2.00 1.00
C VAL A 71 -1.33 2.91 -0.21
N VAL A 72 -0.43 3.88 -0.30
CA VAL A 72 -0.34 4.81 -1.43
C VAL A 72 0.94 4.48 -2.20
N PRO A 73 0.85 3.71 -3.27
CA PRO A 73 1.99 3.45 -4.13
C PRO A 73 2.37 4.71 -4.90
N TRP A 74 3.66 4.89 -5.07
CA TRP A 74 4.22 5.96 -5.89
C TRP A 74 4.98 5.36 -7.08
N ASP A 75 4.62 5.79 -8.25
CA ASP A 75 5.33 5.49 -9.49
C ASP A 75 5.54 6.81 -10.24
N GLU A 76 6.78 7.27 -10.30
CA GLU A 76 7.12 8.54 -10.91
C GLU A 76 6.70 8.63 -12.39
N GLN A 77 6.72 7.51 -13.10
CA GLN A 77 6.30 7.47 -14.50
C GLN A 77 4.78 7.58 -14.65
N ALA A 78 4.03 6.83 -13.87
CA ALA A 78 2.58 6.88 -13.88
C ALA A 78 2.04 8.22 -13.33
N ASP A 79 2.64 8.72 -12.26
CA ASP A 79 2.22 9.97 -11.63
C ASP A 79 2.58 11.22 -12.45
N SER A 80 3.43 11.10 -13.46
CA SER A 80 3.70 12.16 -14.43
C SER A 80 2.65 12.26 -15.55
N CYS A 81 1.75 11.26 -15.67
CA CYS A 81 0.69 11.24 -16.67
C CYS A 81 -0.61 11.82 -16.10
N PRO A 82 -1.02 13.06 -16.46
CA PRO A 82 -2.19 13.70 -15.85
C PRO A 82 -3.53 13.06 -16.26
N GLU A 83 -3.53 12.18 -17.24
CA GLU A 83 -4.75 11.50 -17.74
C GLU A 83 -5.05 10.21 -16.96
N GLU A 84 -4.10 9.69 -16.20
CA GLU A 84 -4.26 8.47 -15.42
C GLU A 84 -4.52 8.79 -13.94
N MET A 85 -5.55 8.17 -13.39
CA MET A 85 -5.85 8.27 -11.97
C MET A 85 -4.98 7.29 -11.19
N THR A 86 -3.80 7.74 -10.78
CA THR A 86 -2.89 6.94 -9.97
C THR A 86 -3.35 6.83 -8.51
N GLY A 87 -2.75 5.93 -7.76
CA GLY A 87 -3.02 5.78 -6.33
C GLY A 87 -2.76 7.06 -5.54
N PHE A 88 -1.72 7.81 -5.89
CA PHE A 88 -1.43 9.10 -5.26
C PHE A 88 -2.49 10.16 -5.60
N MET A 89 -2.90 10.27 -6.87
CA MET A 89 -3.96 11.19 -7.29
C MET A 89 -5.30 10.86 -6.64
N ALA A 90 -5.62 9.57 -6.53
CA ALA A 90 -6.79 9.10 -5.80
C ALA A 90 -6.71 9.51 -4.32
N PHE A 91 -5.59 9.27 -3.66
CA PHE A 91 -5.38 9.68 -2.28
C PHE A 91 -5.57 11.19 -2.11
N ARG A 92 -4.93 12.00 -2.94
CA ARG A 92 -5.06 13.46 -2.90
C ARG A 92 -6.50 13.94 -3.03
N ARG A 93 -7.29 13.26 -3.86
CA ARG A 93 -8.70 13.64 -4.12
C ARG A 93 -9.65 13.22 -3.01
N TRP A 94 -9.42 12.06 -2.37
CA TRP A 94 -10.35 11.43 -1.45
C TRP A 94 -9.81 11.20 -0.03
N ALA A 95 -8.69 11.83 0.33
CA ALA A 95 -8.11 11.71 1.68
C ALA A 95 -9.11 12.08 2.80
N TYR A 96 -10.07 12.97 2.53
CA TYR A 96 -11.10 13.37 3.49
C TYR A 96 -12.04 12.23 3.92
N LEU A 97 -12.08 11.12 3.15
CA LEU A 97 -12.88 9.94 3.50
C LEU A 97 -12.22 9.08 4.60
N LEU A 98 -10.93 9.28 4.84
CA LEU A 98 -10.18 8.43 5.76
C LEU A 98 -10.65 8.58 7.21
N PRO A 99 -10.76 7.49 7.97
CA PRO A 99 -10.85 7.55 9.41
C PRO A 99 -9.68 8.35 10.00
N GLN A 100 -9.93 9.17 11.01
CA GLN A 100 -8.89 9.99 11.65
C GLN A 100 -7.74 9.17 12.26
N THR A 101 -7.96 7.88 12.48
CA THR A 101 -6.97 6.95 13.04
C THR A 101 -6.19 6.15 12.00
N ALA A 102 -6.56 6.24 10.73
CA ALA A 102 -5.93 5.45 9.67
C ALA A 102 -4.43 5.77 9.54
N ILE A 103 -3.62 4.77 9.27
CA ILE A 103 -2.20 4.90 8.94
C ILE A 103 -2.08 5.03 7.43
N VAL A 104 -1.29 5.97 6.96
CA VAL A 104 -0.95 6.10 5.54
C VAL A 104 0.45 5.53 5.31
N LEU A 105 0.54 4.52 4.47
CA LEU A 105 1.78 3.84 4.11
C LEU A 105 2.18 4.24 2.68
N ALA A 106 3.17 5.10 2.56
CA ALA A 106 3.79 5.39 1.26
C ALA A 106 4.63 4.20 0.80
N ALA A 107 4.50 3.77 -0.45
CA ALA A 107 5.28 2.67 -1.02
C ALA A 107 5.92 3.09 -2.34
N ALA A 108 7.25 3.06 -2.44
CA ALA A 108 8.00 3.44 -3.64
C ALA A 108 9.32 2.66 -3.78
N GLY A 109 9.96 2.80 -4.93
CA GLY A 109 11.15 2.02 -5.30
C GLY A 109 12.47 2.60 -4.82
N SER A 110 12.54 3.89 -4.55
CA SER A 110 13.75 4.54 -4.08
C SER A 110 13.53 5.26 -2.75
N ALA A 111 14.63 5.51 -2.01
CA ALA A 111 14.56 6.29 -0.77
C ALA A 111 14.20 7.77 -1.05
N GLU A 112 14.62 8.30 -2.19
CA GLU A 112 14.33 9.68 -2.59
C GLU A 112 12.84 9.84 -2.92
N ASP A 113 12.30 8.93 -3.74
CA ASP A 113 10.87 8.92 -4.08
C ASP A 113 10.00 8.77 -2.84
N THR A 114 10.36 7.86 -1.93
CA THR A 114 9.59 7.65 -0.70
C THR A 114 9.63 8.85 0.22
N MET A 115 10.71 9.61 0.30
CA MET A 115 10.77 10.86 1.06
C MET A 115 9.86 11.92 0.45
N ASN A 116 9.95 12.14 -0.85
CA ASN A 116 9.13 13.12 -1.56
C ASN A 116 7.64 12.83 -1.40
N VAL A 117 7.25 11.57 -1.60
CA VAL A 117 5.86 11.12 -1.41
C VAL A 117 5.40 11.30 0.04
N SER A 118 6.24 10.92 1.01
CA SER A 118 5.91 11.07 2.43
C SER A 118 5.59 12.52 2.79
N GLU A 119 6.42 13.47 2.34
CA GLU A 119 6.20 14.90 2.58
C GLU A 119 4.89 15.38 1.93
N HIS A 120 4.60 14.97 0.70
CA HIS A 120 3.35 15.31 0.04
C HIS A 120 2.12 14.72 0.74
N LEU A 121 2.20 13.45 1.18
CA LEU A 121 1.12 12.81 1.92
C LEU A 121 0.88 13.50 3.26
N GLN A 122 1.94 13.88 3.97
CA GLN A 122 1.85 14.65 5.21
C GLN A 122 1.18 16.01 4.98
N GLN A 123 1.55 16.71 3.92
CA GLN A 123 0.94 17.99 3.57
C GLN A 123 -0.55 17.85 3.26
N ILE A 124 -0.97 16.81 2.51
CA ILE A 124 -2.37 16.53 2.22
C ILE A 124 -3.12 16.25 3.54
N LEU A 125 -2.59 15.37 4.38
CA LEU A 125 -3.21 15.02 5.66
C LEU A 125 -3.31 16.21 6.60
N HIS A 126 -2.30 17.07 6.64
CA HIS A 126 -2.33 18.28 7.45
C HIS A 126 -3.40 19.27 6.96
N THR A 127 -3.61 19.35 5.66
CA THR A 127 -4.65 20.21 5.07
C THR A 127 -6.06 19.70 5.38
N GLU A 128 -6.29 18.40 5.18
CA GLU A 128 -7.60 17.79 5.38
C GLU A 128 -7.94 17.56 6.87
N PHE A 129 -6.93 17.30 7.68
CA PHE A 129 -7.08 16.96 9.10
C PHE A 129 -6.08 17.74 9.98
N PRO A 130 -6.23 19.04 10.16
CA PRO A 130 -5.23 19.88 10.83
C PRO A 130 -4.99 19.51 12.31
N THR A 131 -5.89 18.78 12.95
CA THR A 131 -5.78 18.32 14.34
C THR A 131 -5.29 16.89 14.49
N ARG A 132 -5.08 16.19 13.37
CA ARG A 132 -4.65 14.81 13.37
C ARG A 132 -3.15 14.71 13.66
N ARG A 133 -2.78 13.74 14.49
CA ARG A 133 -1.39 13.30 14.55
C ARG A 133 -1.05 12.63 13.22
N GLU A 134 0.02 13.07 12.60
CA GLU A 134 0.54 12.44 11.39
C GLU A 134 0.89 10.98 11.67
N ARG A 135 0.24 10.08 10.91
CA ARG A 135 0.48 8.63 10.96
C ARG A 135 0.90 8.19 9.56
N VAL A 136 2.03 8.70 9.13
CA VAL A 136 2.64 8.30 7.85
C VAL A 136 3.83 7.40 8.14
N ALA A 137 3.87 6.26 7.47
CA ALA A 137 5.03 5.39 7.40
C ALA A 137 5.49 5.27 5.96
N VAL A 138 6.74 4.92 5.76
CA VAL A 138 7.36 4.83 4.44
C VAL A 138 7.91 3.43 4.23
N LEU A 139 7.52 2.80 3.13
CA LEU A 139 7.98 1.50 2.70
C LEU A 139 8.81 1.64 1.41
N THR A 140 10.13 1.61 1.55
CA THR A 140 11.05 1.61 0.42
C THR A 140 11.26 0.18 -0.06
N ILE A 141 10.74 -0.15 -1.23
CA ILE A 141 10.81 -1.49 -1.80
C ILE A 141 12.00 -1.57 -2.74
N THR A 142 13.00 -2.35 -2.36
CA THR A 142 14.17 -2.59 -3.21
C THR A 142 13.78 -3.56 -4.33
N ALA A 143 13.37 -3.01 -5.46
CA ALA A 143 13.08 -3.79 -6.65
C ALA A 143 13.66 -3.10 -7.87
N HIS A 144 14.64 -3.74 -8.48
CA HIS A 144 15.06 -3.31 -9.80
C HIS A 144 13.94 -3.68 -10.79
N HIS A 145 13.36 -2.68 -11.46
CA HIS A 145 12.39 -2.81 -12.55
C HIS A 145 11.05 -3.49 -12.21
N LEU A 146 10.28 -2.94 -11.26
CA LEU A 146 8.88 -3.37 -11.07
C LEU A 146 7.95 -2.81 -12.16
N ALA A 147 8.32 -1.73 -12.83
CA ALA A 147 7.49 -1.11 -13.86
C ALA A 147 7.18 -2.03 -15.06
N ASP A 148 8.08 -2.94 -15.39
CA ASP A 148 7.95 -3.84 -16.53
C ASP A 148 7.68 -5.30 -16.16
N THR A 149 7.55 -5.60 -14.88
CA THR A 149 7.39 -6.97 -14.41
C THR A 149 5.97 -7.18 -13.93
N ASP A 150 5.24 -8.08 -14.58
CA ASP A 150 3.97 -8.56 -14.06
C ASP A 150 4.16 -9.11 -12.64
N VAL A 151 3.64 -8.38 -11.64
CA VAL A 151 3.74 -8.76 -10.22
C VAL A 151 3.13 -10.14 -10.00
N MET A 152 2.11 -10.51 -10.78
CA MET A 152 1.50 -11.82 -10.72
C MET A 152 2.45 -12.93 -11.22
N GLU A 153 3.24 -12.65 -12.23
CA GLU A 153 4.28 -13.57 -12.67
C GLU A 153 5.34 -13.73 -11.59
N LEU A 154 5.73 -12.65 -10.93
CA LEU A 154 6.63 -12.68 -9.79
C LEU A 154 6.08 -13.49 -8.61
N VAL A 155 4.83 -13.33 -8.29
CA VAL A 155 4.17 -14.07 -7.19
C VAL A 155 4.05 -15.55 -7.55
N LYS A 156 3.73 -15.88 -8.80
CA LYS A 156 3.58 -17.28 -9.27
C LYS A 156 4.91 -17.99 -9.48
N THR A 157 5.89 -17.32 -10.09
CA THR A 157 7.13 -17.98 -10.56
C THR A 157 8.23 -18.00 -9.51
N HIS A 158 8.26 -17.03 -8.58
CA HIS A 158 9.33 -16.89 -7.59
C HIS A 158 8.84 -16.82 -6.13
N PRO A 159 7.91 -17.69 -5.68
CA PRO A 159 7.40 -17.64 -4.31
C PRO A 159 8.47 -17.89 -3.23
N ARG A 160 9.68 -18.34 -3.64
CA ARG A 160 10.80 -18.61 -2.74
C ARG A 160 11.78 -17.46 -2.55
N ARG A 161 11.58 -16.34 -3.25
CA ARG A 161 12.45 -15.16 -3.15
C ARG A 161 11.60 -13.92 -2.90
N PRO A 162 11.25 -13.65 -1.63
CA PRO A 162 10.53 -12.43 -1.29
C PRO A 162 11.31 -11.19 -1.72
N ARG A 163 10.62 -10.16 -2.13
CA ARG A 163 11.22 -8.85 -2.34
C ARG A 163 11.59 -8.24 -0.99
N THR A 164 12.60 -7.40 -0.99
CA THR A 164 13.07 -6.73 0.23
C THR A 164 12.48 -5.33 0.27
N ALA A 165 12.02 -4.93 1.43
CA ALA A 165 11.57 -3.58 1.70
C ALA A 165 12.17 -3.07 3.01
N THR A 166 12.42 -1.77 3.07
CA THR A 166 12.84 -1.08 4.29
C THR A 166 11.70 -0.23 4.81
N LEU A 167 11.29 -0.45 6.04
CA LEU A 167 10.24 0.32 6.70
C LEU A 167 10.85 1.42 7.57
N THR A 168 10.47 2.66 7.28
CA THR A 168 10.85 3.86 8.02
C THR A 168 9.64 4.43 8.73
N THR A 169 9.69 4.51 10.03
CA THR A 169 8.71 5.16 10.91
C THR A 169 9.32 5.41 12.29
N ASP A 170 8.96 6.52 12.90
CA ASP A 170 9.38 6.87 14.27
C ASP A 170 8.49 6.18 15.34
N ASP A 171 7.37 5.61 14.94
CA ASP A 171 6.43 4.94 15.82
C ASP A 171 6.69 3.43 15.86
N ALA A 172 7.18 2.94 17.01
CA ALA A 172 7.46 1.52 17.21
C ALA A 172 6.21 0.62 17.09
N HIS A 173 5.03 1.14 17.43
CA HIS A 173 3.78 0.40 17.29
C HIS A 173 3.39 0.27 15.83
N MET A 174 3.48 1.35 15.04
CA MET A 174 3.28 1.30 13.59
C MET A 174 4.26 0.32 12.94
N HIS A 175 5.55 0.37 13.34
CA HIS A 175 6.54 -0.56 12.82
C HIS A 175 6.14 -2.02 13.06
N GLN A 176 5.76 -2.38 14.29
CA GLN A 176 5.31 -3.73 14.61
C GLN A 176 4.07 -4.14 13.83
N LEU A 177 3.08 -3.25 13.73
CA LEU A 177 1.85 -3.50 13.01
C LEU A 177 2.09 -3.74 11.53
N ILE A 178 2.80 -2.84 10.84
CA ILE A 178 3.07 -2.96 9.40
C ILE A 178 3.90 -4.22 9.13
N THR A 179 4.93 -4.49 9.94
CA THR A 179 5.72 -5.73 9.80
C THR A 179 4.82 -6.96 9.93
N ALA A 180 3.94 -7.01 10.93
CA ALA A 180 3.05 -8.16 11.13
C ALA A 180 2.05 -8.37 9.97
N LEU A 181 1.72 -7.32 9.23
CA LEU A 181 0.73 -7.34 8.16
C LEU A 181 1.33 -7.60 6.78
N PHE A 182 2.57 -7.22 6.55
CA PHE A 182 3.20 -7.25 5.22
C PHE A 182 4.41 -8.18 5.12
N ASP A 183 5.12 -8.48 6.24
CA ASP A 183 6.28 -9.37 6.19
C ASP A 183 5.86 -10.84 6.01
N GLY A 184 6.25 -11.41 4.90
CA GLY A 184 5.78 -12.75 4.53
C GLY A 184 6.51 -13.35 3.33
N PRO A 185 5.84 -14.25 2.61
CA PRO A 185 6.46 -14.96 1.48
C PRO A 185 6.70 -14.07 0.26
N VAL A 186 5.95 -12.98 0.12
CA VAL A 186 6.04 -12.05 -1.03
C VAL A 186 7.00 -10.91 -0.73
N LEU A 187 6.95 -10.36 0.49
CA LEU A 187 7.73 -9.20 0.91
C LEU A 187 8.45 -9.50 2.22
N ARG A 188 9.72 -9.11 2.33
CA ARG A 188 10.51 -9.13 3.56
C ARG A 188 10.80 -7.71 4.02
N ILE A 189 10.40 -7.40 5.24
CA ILE A 189 10.53 -6.06 5.80
C ILE A 189 11.76 -6.01 6.71
N HIS A 190 12.61 -5.03 6.47
CA HIS A 190 13.74 -4.67 7.32
C HIS A 190 13.48 -3.32 7.97
N ARG A 191 13.98 -3.14 9.17
CA ARG A 191 13.96 -1.85 9.84
C ARG A 191 15.03 -0.96 9.20
N ALA A 192 14.71 0.31 8.98
CA ALA A 192 15.71 1.32 8.65
C ALA A 192 16.77 1.40 9.76
N PRO A 193 18.05 1.57 9.41
CA PRO A 193 19.14 1.68 10.36
C PRO A 193 19.03 2.91 11.28
#